data_ba833ab8c3db5870d9ff1078106043d1
#
_entry.id   ba833ab8c3db5870d9ff1078106043d1
#
_cell.length_a   1.000
_cell.length_b   1.000
_cell.length_c   1.000
_cell.angle_alpha   90.00
_cell.angle_beta   90.00
_cell.angle_gamma   90.00
#
_symmetry.space_group_name_H-M   'P 1'
#
loop_
_entity.id
_entity.type
_entity.pdbx_description
1 polymer ?
#
loop_
_entity_poly.entity_id
_entity_poly.type
_entity_poly.pdbx_seq_one_letter_code
_entity_poly.pdbx_strand_id
1 'polypeptide(L)' 'MARIAEIDRAILAELRKHGRMSFVELAKIVGASERTVRTHVRKMEEMGTIRGYTVREG' A
#
# COMPACT_ATOMS: atom_id res chain seq x y z
N MET A 1 9.93 0.47 16.38
CA MET A 1 9.97 1.38 15.28
C MET A 1 9.17 0.87 14.12
N ALA A 2 8.18 1.62 13.76
CA ALA A 2 7.45 1.25 12.58
C ALA A 2 8.42 1.26 11.42
N ARG A 3 8.48 0.22 10.75
CA ARG A 3 9.39 0.11 9.65
C ARG A 3 8.65 0.42 8.39
N ILE A 4 9.25 1.26 7.61
CA ILE A 4 8.76 1.48 6.28
C ILE A 4 8.58 0.14 5.60
N ALA A 5 9.54 -0.75 5.78
CA ALA A 5 9.50 -2.07 5.19
C ALA A 5 8.30 -2.89 5.66
N GLU A 6 7.90 -2.73 6.92
CA GLU A 6 6.74 -3.47 7.42
C GLU A 6 5.45 -2.97 6.80
N ILE A 7 5.34 -1.65 6.65
CA ILE A 7 4.17 -1.08 6.02
C ILE A 7 4.10 -1.50 4.56
N ASP A 8 5.23 -1.46 3.86
CA ASP A 8 5.29 -1.88 2.46
C ASP A 8 4.87 -3.33 2.30
N ARG A 9 5.35 -4.21 3.17
CA ARG A 9 4.98 -5.62 3.13
C ARG A 9 3.50 -5.82 3.35
N ALA A 10 2.95 -5.08 4.30
CA ALA A 10 1.52 -5.19 4.59
C ALA A 10 0.70 -4.74 3.39
N ILE A 11 1.09 -3.64 2.76
CA ILE A 11 0.41 -3.14 1.57
C ILE A 11 0.49 -4.17 0.45
N LEU A 12 1.68 -4.71 0.19
CA LEU A 12 1.85 -5.70 -0.86
C LEU A 12 1.05 -6.97 -0.60
N ALA A 13 1.02 -7.40 0.65
CA ALA A 13 0.28 -8.59 1.01
C ALA A 13 -1.20 -8.42 0.72
N GLU A 14 -1.75 -7.25 1.05
CA GLU A 14 -3.16 -6.99 0.80
C GLU A 14 -3.45 -6.86 -0.69
N LEU A 15 -2.58 -6.21 -1.42
CA LEU A 15 -2.76 -6.08 -2.86
C LEU A 15 -2.69 -7.43 -3.56
N ARG A 16 -1.82 -8.31 -3.09
CA ARG A 16 -1.74 -9.67 -3.64
C ARG A 16 -3.02 -10.45 -3.42
N LYS A 17 -3.62 -10.26 -2.26
CA LYS A 17 -4.88 -10.94 -1.95
C LYS A 17 -6.03 -10.45 -2.79
N HIS A 18 -6.13 -9.15 -2.96
CA HIS A 18 -7.30 -8.52 -3.54
C HIS A 18 -7.09 -7.98 -4.94
N GLY A 19 -5.83 -7.79 -5.31
CA GLY A 19 -5.47 -7.24 -6.60
C GLY A 19 -5.72 -5.74 -6.70
N ARG A 20 -6.61 -5.21 -5.89
CA ARG A 20 -7.03 -3.83 -6.01
C ARG A 20 -7.71 -3.38 -4.72
N MET A 21 -7.27 -2.26 -4.17
CA MET A 21 -7.87 -1.73 -2.95
C MET A 21 -7.77 -0.21 -2.95
N SER A 22 -8.64 0.43 -2.18
CA SER A 22 -8.55 1.88 -2.01
C SER A 22 -7.52 2.21 -0.93
N PHE A 23 -7.04 3.44 -0.95
CA PHE A 23 -6.12 3.91 0.08
C PHE A 23 -6.75 3.85 1.46
N VAL A 24 -8.05 4.15 1.53
CA VAL A 24 -8.76 4.11 2.80
C VAL A 24 -8.75 2.70 3.38
N GLU A 25 -9.02 1.72 2.54
CA GLU A 25 -9.03 0.33 2.99
C GLU A 25 -7.65 -0.12 3.42
N LEU A 26 -6.64 0.21 2.63
CA LEU A 26 -5.27 -0.15 2.99
C LEU A 26 -4.85 0.47 4.31
N ALA A 27 -5.21 1.74 4.50
CA ALA A 27 -4.84 2.44 5.73
C ALA A 27 -5.42 1.74 6.95
N LYS A 28 -6.66 1.31 6.86
CA LYS A 28 -7.32 0.60 7.96
C LYS A 28 -6.62 -0.72 8.27
N ILE A 29 -6.28 -1.44 7.24
CA ILE A 29 -5.69 -2.77 7.41
C ILE A 29 -4.26 -2.69 7.92
N VAL A 30 -3.47 -1.79 7.37
CA VAL A 30 -2.07 -1.70 7.77
C VAL A 30 -1.86 -0.85 9.03
N GLY A 31 -2.91 -0.18 9.50
CA GLY A 31 -2.81 0.61 10.72
C GLY A 31 -2.05 1.91 10.57
N ALA A 32 -2.12 2.52 9.39
CA ALA A 32 -1.44 3.77 9.11
C ALA A 32 -2.45 4.77 8.56
N SER A 33 -2.02 6.03 8.41
CA SER A 33 -2.89 7.03 7.83
C SER A 33 -2.96 6.83 6.32
N GLU A 34 -4.04 7.31 5.73
CA GLU A 34 -4.21 7.26 4.28
C GLU A 34 -3.06 7.94 3.56
N ARG A 35 -2.62 9.07 4.12
CA ARG A 35 -1.50 9.82 3.55
C ARG A 35 -0.22 9.00 3.54
N THR A 36 0.05 8.31 4.65
CA THR A 36 1.23 7.47 4.75
C THR A 36 1.18 6.34 3.73
N VAL A 37 0.02 5.70 3.62
CA VAL A 37 -0.17 4.62 2.65
C VAL A 37 0.07 5.13 1.23
N ARG A 38 -0.49 6.29 0.92
CA ARG A 38 -0.34 6.89 -0.41
C ARG A 38 1.12 7.14 -0.74
N THR A 39 1.87 7.67 0.23
CA THR A 39 3.28 7.94 0.03
C THR A 39 4.07 6.66 -0.24
N HIS A 40 3.78 5.62 0.53
CA HIS A 40 4.47 4.35 0.36
C HIS A 40 4.13 3.69 -0.98
N VAL A 41 2.87 3.72 -1.36
CA VAL A 41 2.44 3.15 -2.63
C VAL A 41 3.13 3.85 -3.79
N ARG A 42 3.16 5.18 -3.75
CA ARG A 42 3.79 5.94 -4.80
C ARG A 42 5.27 5.57 -4.94
N LYS A 43 5.96 5.45 -3.82
CA LYS A 43 7.36 5.05 -3.83
C LYS A 43 7.56 3.68 -4.43
N MET A 44 6.70 2.74 -4.06
CA MET A 44 6.80 1.39 -4.58
C MET A 44 6.52 1.34 -6.08
N GLU A 45 5.62 2.18 -6.55
CA GLU A 45 5.36 2.27 -7.98
C GLU A 45 6.57 2.79 -8.73
N GLU A 46 7.21 3.82 -8.18
CA GLU A 46 8.40 4.40 -8.79
C GLU A 46 9.55 3.39 -8.86
N MET A 47 9.65 2.56 -7.83
CA MET A 47 10.70 1.56 -7.77
C MET A 47 10.37 0.30 -8.55
N GLY A 48 9.17 0.24 -9.11
CA GLY A 48 8.76 -0.92 -9.87
C GLY A 48 8.36 -2.10 -9.01
N THR A 49 8.21 -1.89 -7.71
CA THR A 49 7.82 -2.95 -6.79
C THR A 49 6.37 -3.37 -7.00
N ILE A 50 5.51 -2.40 -7.31
CA ILE A 50 4.11 -2.67 -7.60
C ILE A 50 3.92 -2.75 -9.10
N ARG A 51 3.63 -3.95 -9.57
CA ARG A 51 3.31 -4.19 -10.97
C ARG A 51 2.15 -5.16 -10.99
N GLY A 52 1.17 -4.87 -11.77
CA GLY A 52 0.02 -5.74 -11.85
C GLY A 52 -0.94 -5.61 -10.68
N TYR A 53 -0.62 -4.75 -9.73
CA TYR A 53 -1.51 -4.40 -8.63
C TYR A 53 -1.97 -2.98 -8.83
N THR A 54 -3.18 -2.69 -8.40
CA THR A 54 -3.75 -1.37 -8.58
C THR A 54 -4.31 -0.87 -7.27
N VAL A 55 -4.02 0.39 -6.96
CA VAL A 55 -4.61 1.04 -5.80
C VAL A 55 -5.64 2.03 -6.31
N ARG A 56 -6.85 1.92 -5.81
CA ARG A 56 -7.93 2.82 -6.22
C ARG A 56 -7.83 4.10 -5.43
N GLU A 57 -7.87 5.19 -6.15
CA GLU A 57 -7.99 6.49 -5.51
C GLU A 57 -9.46 6.74 -5.27
N GLY A 58 -9.77 7.09 -4.08
CA GLY A 58 -11.12 7.26 -3.94
C GLY A 58 -11.68 7.74 -2.74
#